data_d702064947fbd37def987137165af86b
#
_entry.id   d702064947fbd37def987137165af86b
#
_cell.length_a   1.000
_cell.length_b   1.000
_cell.length_c   1.000
_cell.angle_alpha   90.00
_cell.angle_beta   90.00
_cell.angle_gamma   90.00
#
_symmetry.space_group_name_H-M   'P 1'
#
loop_
_entity.id
_entity.type
_entity.pdbx_description
1 polymer ?
#
loop_
_entity_poly.entity_id
_entity_poly.type
_entity_poly.pdbx_seq_one_letter_code
_entity_poly.pdbx_strand_id
1 'polypeptide(L)'
;MQRTDILTCGLLALIVSVLAAPCVSGETPASKTLDFNRDIRPILSNRCFRCHGPDENDRQGGGKSGLRLDTPAGIAEDLGGHFAVVPGRPEQSELVARIKSQDASKVMPPPESGLQLNDAEIALLERWVRENAPYAIHWAYRVPQRPDLPQLTSEYETNWVKVPLDHFVLERLRREGLVPQAEADRHALIRRVALDVTGLPPSQEEIQQFIEDSSTNAYEKMVDHFLAKETYGEHWARMWLDMARYADSSGYADDPARTIWLYRDYVIGAFNRNLPFDQFTIEQLAGDMLPNPSADQLIATAFHRNTLTNNEGGTNDEEFRNVAVVDRVNTTYAVWMGTTMACAQCHSHKYDPITQQEYFQAFAIFNNTEDADRGDESPLYEAWTDEQLKRRAELNEQFAADVKILDTMTPELETSRKAWEIALARPPAWWIPKVASATSEAGVTLTIDPESHIIQIGRAHV
;
A
#
# COMPACT_ATOMS: atom_id res chain seq x y z
N MET A 1 56.92 33.19 -36.56
CA MET A 1 57.95 32.56 -37.40
C MET A 1 57.47 31.14 -37.63
N GLN A 2 56.88 30.95 -38.84
CA GLN A 2 57.42 30.14 -39.94
C GLN A 2 57.49 28.62 -39.55
N ARG A 3 56.98 27.67 -40.30
CA ARG A 3 56.47 27.51 -41.69
C ARG A 3 55.70 26.20 -41.76
N THR A 4 54.58 26.22 -42.42
CA THR A 4 54.09 25.32 -43.47
C THR A 4 54.99 24.17 -43.86
N ASP A 5 54.43 22.97 -43.99
CA ASP A 5 54.56 22.19 -45.21
C ASP A 5 53.43 21.17 -45.40
N ILE A 6 52.91 21.23 -46.64
CA ILE A 6 51.89 20.40 -47.27
C ILE A 6 52.56 19.18 -47.90
N LEU A 7 51.97 17.98 -47.75
CA LEU A 7 52.19 16.87 -48.72
C LEU A 7 50.97 15.96 -48.74
N THR A 8 50.14 16.18 -49.66
CA THR A 8 49.58 15.41 -50.79
C THR A 8 49.48 13.90 -50.73
N CYS A 9 48.25 13.45 -50.93
CA CYS A 9 47.83 12.45 -51.89
C CYS A 9 48.01 10.96 -51.55
N GLY A 10 46.89 10.27 -51.52
CA GLY A 10 46.78 8.81 -51.51
C GLY A 10 45.35 8.33 -51.50
N LEU A 11 44.60 8.55 -52.62
CA LEU A 11 43.28 7.92 -52.83
C LEU A 11 43.48 6.40 -52.96
N LEU A 12 43.11 5.61 -51.96
CA LEU A 12 42.87 4.18 -52.12
C LEU A 12 41.35 3.93 -52.08
N ALA A 13 40.76 3.71 -53.23
CA ALA A 13 39.39 3.25 -53.40
C ALA A 13 39.28 1.81 -52.92
N LEU A 14 38.73 1.61 -51.73
CA LEU A 14 38.34 0.26 -51.24
C LEU A 14 36.95 -0.04 -51.82
N ILE A 15 36.89 -0.93 -52.81
CA ILE A 15 35.66 -1.54 -53.31
C ILE A 15 35.14 -2.48 -52.24
N VAL A 16 34.10 -2.01 -51.45
CA VAL A 16 33.36 -2.88 -50.55
C VAL A 16 32.37 -3.66 -51.42
N SER A 17 32.68 -4.92 -51.68
CA SER A 17 31.71 -5.90 -52.21
C SER A 17 30.65 -6.15 -51.15
N VAL A 18 29.47 -5.52 -51.34
CA VAL A 18 28.27 -5.86 -50.59
C VAL A 18 27.84 -7.24 -51.04
N LEU A 19 28.22 -8.28 -50.29
CA LEU A 19 27.59 -9.60 -50.35
C LEU A 19 26.15 -9.41 -49.85
N ALA A 20 25.19 -9.44 -50.76
CA ALA A 20 23.80 -9.53 -50.44
C ALA A 20 23.57 -10.85 -49.68
N ALA A 21 23.45 -10.78 -48.38
CA ALA A 21 22.92 -11.87 -47.60
C ALA A 21 21.53 -12.16 -48.09
N PRO A 22 21.15 -13.46 -48.31
CA PRO A 22 19.78 -13.79 -48.66
C PRO A 22 18.89 -13.30 -47.50
N CYS A 23 17.86 -12.53 -47.85
CA CYS A 23 16.74 -12.30 -46.95
C CYS A 23 16.24 -13.66 -46.49
N VAL A 24 16.55 -14.02 -45.25
CA VAL A 24 15.84 -15.12 -44.58
C VAL A 24 14.40 -14.67 -44.56
N SER A 25 13.60 -15.38 -45.40
CA SER A 25 12.14 -15.27 -45.35
C SER A 25 11.74 -15.51 -43.91
N GLY A 26 11.38 -14.43 -43.18
CA GLY A 26 10.85 -14.57 -41.84
C GLY A 26 9.68 -15.54 -41.93
N GLU A 27 9.78 -16.70 -41.29
CA GLU A 27 8.61 -17.51 -40.98
C GLU A 27 7.59 -16.57 -40.39
N THR A 28 6.44 -16.49 -41.01
CA THR A 28 5.28 -15.80 -40.48
C THR A 28 5.07 -16.34 -39.07
N PRO A 29 5.17 -15.53 -37.99
CA PRO A 29 5.04 -16.07 -36.66
C PRO A 29 3.72 -16.82 -36.59
N ALA A 30 3.76 -18.09 -36.22
CA ALA A 30 2.58 -18.93 -36.03
C ALA A 30 1.55 -18.07 -35.30
N SER A 31 0.35 -17.92 -35.88
CA SER A 31 -0.70 -17.01 -35.39
C SER A 31 -0.87 -17.24 -33.89
N LYS A 32 -0.31 -16.30 -33.10
CA LYS A 32 -0.35 -16.36 -31.65
C LYS A 32 -1.79 -16.54 -31.22
N THR A 33 -2.08 -17.60 -30.46
CA THR A 33 -3.42 -17.86 -29.92
C THR A 33 -3.93 -16.60 -29.22
N LEU A 34 -5.13 -16.15 -29.59
CA LEU A 34 -5.73 -14.96 -29.02
C LEU A 34 -6.08 -15.22 -27.55
N ASP A 35 -5.62 -14.35 -26.67
CA ASP A 35 -5.95 -14.37 -25.24
C ASP A 35 -6.82 -13.17 -24.90
N PHE A 36 -7.99 -13.42 -24.30
CA PHE A 36 -8.94 -12.36 -23.98
C PHE A 36 -8.36 -11.31 -23.03
N ASN A 37 -7.68 -11.73 -21.98
CA ASN A 37 -7.15 -10.79 -20.97
C ASN A 37 -5.95 -9.98 -21.48
N ARG A 38 -5.14 -10.56 -22.38
CA ARG A 38 -3.97 -9.88 -22.94
C ARG A 38 -4.32 -9.00 -24.14
N ASP A 39 -5.17 -9.50 -25.05
CA ASP A 39 -5.33 -8.92 -26.38
C ASP A 39 -6.65 -8.14 -26.55
N ILE A 40 -7.73 -8.53 -25.85
CA ILE A 40 -9.08 -7.97 -26.04
C ILE A 40 -9.52 -7.08 -24.88
N ARG A 41 -9.40 -7.58 -23.64
CA ARG A 41 -9.85 -6.82 -22.45
C ARG A 41 -9.25 -5.42 -22.36
N PRO A 42 -7.95 -5.17 -22.64
CA PRO A 42 -7.39 -3.81 -22.63
C PRO A 42 -8.05 -2.87 -23.63
N ILE A 43 -8.45 -3.38 -24.79
CA ILE A 43 -9.17 -2.58 -25.80
C ILE A 43 -10.57 -2.23 -25.28
N LEU A 44 -11.34 -3.23 -24.83
CA LEU A 44 -12.69 -3.01 -24.31
C LEU A 44 -12.70 -2.06 -23.12
N SER A 45 -11.78 -2.26 -22.15
CA SER A 45 -11.72 -1.43 -20.93
C SER A 45 -11.33 0.02 -21.23
N ASN A 46 -10.41 0.25 -22.15
CA ASN A 46 -9.95 1.60 -22.47
C ASN A 46 -10.91 2.36 -23.41
N ARG A 47 -11.61 1.65 -24.31
CA ARG A 47 -12.40 2.26 -25.37
C ARG A 47 -13.92 2.17 -25.16
N CYS A 48 -14.40 1.16 -24.39
CA CYS A 48 -15.82 0.82 -24.35
C CYS A 48 -16.42 0.88 -22.94
N PHE A 49 -15.71 0.46 -21.88
CA PHE A 49 -16.30 0.26 -20.55
C PHE A 49 -16.77 1.53 -19.87
N ARG A 50 -16.33 2.72 -20.29
CA ARG A 50 -16.87 3.96 -19.78
C ARG A 50 -18.38 4.06 -19.99
N CYS A 51 -18.85 3.66 -21.19
CA CYS A 51 -20.28 3.73 -21.56
C CYS A 51 -20.94 2.34 -21.64
N HIS A 52 -20.18 1.25 -21.66
CA HIS A 52 -20.67 -0.13 -21.79
C HIS A 52 -20.04 -1.04 -20.73
N GLY A 53 -19.84 -0.53 -19.52
CA GLY A 53 -19.17 -1.20 -18.41
C GLY A 53 -20.03 -1.35 -17.16
N PRO A 54 -19.38 -1.53 -16.00
CA PRO A 54 -20.03 -1.84 -14.74
C PRO A 54 -20.84 -0.67 -14.16
N ASP A 55 -20.50 0.60 -14.49
CA ASP A 55 -21.15 1.75 -13.93
C ASP A 55 -22.55 1.97 -14.52
N GLU A 56 -23.57 1.86 -13.67
CA GLU A 56 -24.96 1.97 -14.10
C GLU A 56 -25.35 3.40 -14.49
N ASN A 57 -24.72 4.41 -13.88
CA ASN A 57 -25.03 5.81 -14.13
C ASN A 57 -24.50 6.29 -15.48
N ASP A 58 -23.33 5.77 -15.91
CA ASP A 58 -22.71 6.13 -17.19
C ASP A 58 -23.07 5.18 -18.33
N ARG A 59 -23.80 4.07 -18.01
CA ARG A 59 -24.10 3.02 -18.98
C ARG A 59 -25.08 3.48 -20.05
N GLN A 60 -24.72 3.22 -21.29
CA GLN A 60 -25.46 3.59 -22.48
C GLN A 60 -25.75 2.36 -23.38
N GLY A 61 -26.63 2.55 -24.34
CA GLY A 61 -26.96 1.54 -25.34
C GLY A 61 -28.25 0.77 -25.02
N GLY A 62 -28.58 -0.22 -25.85
CA GLY A 62 -29.80 -1.01 -25.76
C GLY A 62 -29.83 -2.00 -24.58
N GLY A 63 -30.93 -2.74 -24.44
CA GLY A 63 -31.19 -3.62 -23.33
C GLY A 63 -31.96 -2.99 -22.18
N LYS A 64 -32.27 -3.76 -21.14
CA LYS A 64 -33.09 -3.28 -19.99
C LYS A 64 -32.35 -2.30 -19.08
N SER A 65 -31.02 -2.41 -19.04
CA SER A 65 -30.17 -1.62 -18.14
C SER A 65 -28.91 -1.07 -18.83
N GLY A 66 -28.95 -0.91 -20.16
CA GLY A 66 -27.81 -0.52 -20.99
C GLY A 66 -26.87 -1.69 -21.33
N LEU A 67 -26.16 -1.56 -22.44
CA LEU A 67 -25.24 -2.60 -22.93
C LEU A 67 -24.04 -2.79 -21.98
N ARG A 68 -23.74 -4.03 -21.64
CA ARG A 68 -22.55 -4.43 -20.87
C ARG A 68 -21.60 -5.26 -21.74
N LEU A 69 -20.37 -4.76 -21.92
CA LEU A 69 -19.29 -5.49 -22.59
C LEU A 69 -18.26 -6.05 -21.61
N ASP A 70 -18.43 -5.79 -20.33
CA ASP A 70 -17.55 -6.22 -19.24
C ASP A 70 -17.96 -7.57 -18.62
N THR A 71 -19.07 -8.17 -19.09
CA THR A 71 -19.55 -9.47 -18.63
C THR A 71 -19.96 -10.36 -19.80
N PRO A 72 -19.80 -11.70 -19.67
CA PRO A 72 -20.27 -12.64 -20.70
C PRO A 72 -21.78 -12.52 -20.96
N ALA A 73 -22.57 -12.36 -19.91
CA ALA A 73 -24.02 -12.24 -20.00
C ALA A 73 -24.44 -10.97 -20.76
N GLY A 74 -23.80 -9.82 -20.46
CA GLY A 74 -24.08 -8.56 -21.13
C GLY A 74 -23.69 -8.55 -22.61
N ILE A 75 -22.61 -9.23 -22.97
CA ILE A 75 -22.21 -9.40 -24.37
C ILE A 75 -23.22 -10.24 -25.16
N ALA A 76 -23.85 -11.21 -24.51
CA ALA A 76 -24.83 -12.12 -25.11
C ALA A 76 -26.28 -11.63 -24.99
N GLU A 77 -26.53 -10.45 -24.40
CA GLU A 77 -27.87 -9.90 -24.19
C GLU A 77 -28.55 -9.57 -25.52
N ASP A 78 -29.84 -9.91 -25.66
CA ASP A 78 -30.68 -9.51 -26.79
C ASP A 78 -31.06 -8.02 -26.63
N LEU A 79 -30.59 -7.19 -27.53
CA LEU A 79 -30.78 -5.73 -27.53
C LEU A 79 -32.06 -5.31 -28.31
N GLY A 80 -33.02 -6.19 -28.48
CA GLY A 80 -34.26 -5.98 -29.24
C GLY A 80 -34.20 -6.56 -30.63
N GLY A 81 -33.81 -7.84 -30.72
CA GLY A 81 -33.69 -8.59 -31.96
C GLY A 81 -32.32 -8.53 -32.63
N HIS A 82 -31.32 -7.96 -31.96
CA HIS A 82 -29.92 -7.96 -32.38
C HIS A 82 -29.00 -8.09 -31.16
N PHE A 83 -27.74 -8.48 -31.39
CA PHE A 83 -26.77 -8.76 -30.37
C PHE A 83 -25.52 -7.90 -30.57
N ALA A 84 -24.91 -7.44 -29.47
CA ALA A 84 -23.63 -6.76 -29.55
C ALA A 84 -22.55 -7.64 -30.13
N VAL A 85 -22.49 -8.90 -29.73
CA VAL A 85 -21.56 -9.91 -30.24
C VAL A 85 -22.31 -11.20 -30.55
N VAL A 86 -22.19 -11.71 -31.77
CA VAL A 86 -22.64 -13.05 -32.18
C VAL A 86 -21.37 -13.91 -32.35
N PRO A 87 -21.11 -14.85 -31.46
CA PRO A 87 -19.90 -15.68 -31.53
C PRO A 87 -19.75 -16.38 -32.90
N GLY A 88 -18.57 -16.30 -33.49
CA GLY A 88 -18.26 -16.86 -34.79
C GLY A 88 -18.81 -16.10 -36.01
N ARG A 89 -19.59 -15.02 -35.81
CA ARG A 89 -20.28 -14.28 -36.87
C ARG A 89 -20.05 -12.79 -36.81
N PRO A 90 -18.88 -12.29 -37.22
CA PRO A 90 -18.56 -10.83 -37.19
C PRO A 90 -19.58 -9.99 -37.97
N GLU A 91 -20.10 -10.50 -39.09
CA GLU A 91 -21.07 -9.83 -39.95
C GLU A 91 -22.49 -9.67 -39.36
N GLN A 92 -22.78 -10.40 -38.27
CA GLN A 92 -24.04 -10.32 -37.53
C GLN A 92 -23.84 -9.62 -36.18
N SER A 93 -22.62 -9.20 -35.86
CA SER A 93 -22.26 -8.57 -34.58
C SER A 93 -22.30 -7.05 -34.69
N GLU A 94 -23.20 -6.43 -33.93
CA GLU A 94 -23.38 -4.97 -33.94
C GLU A 94 -22.08 -4.25 -33.53
N LEU A 95 -21.29 -4.82 -32.59
CA LEU A 95 -19.97 -4.33 -32.22
C LEU A 95 -19.07 -4.12 -33.46
N VAL A 96 -18.97 -5.14 -34.32
CA VAL A 96 -18.12 -5.10 -35.52
C VAL A 96 -18.66 -4.10 -36.52
N ALA A 97 -19.98 -4.05 -36.72
CA ALA A 97 -20.62 -3.09 -37.63
C ALA A 97 -20.34 -1.64 -37.18
N ARG A 98 -20.42 -1.36 -35.88
CA ARG A 98 -20.23 -0.01 -35.33
C ARG A 98 -18.76 0.43 -35.31
N ILE A 99 -17.82 -0.41 -34.91
CA ILE A 99 -16.40 -0.04 -34.90
C ILE A 99 -15.81 0.17 -36.30
N LYS A 100 -16.46 -0.37 -37.35
CA LYS A 100 -16.06 -0.22 -38.77
C LYS A 100 -16.88 0.85 -39.50
N SER A 101 -17.90 1.45 -38.85
CA SER A 101 -18.77 2.43 -39.48
C SER A 101 -18.01 3.72 -39.83
N GLN A 102 -18.31 4.27 -41.02
CA GLN A 102 -17.86 5.62 -41.43
C GLN A 102 -18.90 6.69 -41.11
N ASP A 103 -20.09 6.31 -40.67
CA ASP A 103 -21.16 7.21 -40.28
C ASP A 103 -20.92 7.69 -38.85
N ALA A 104 -20.69 8.99 -38.68
CA ALA A 104 -20.43 9.60 -37.39
C ALA A 104 -21.55 9.38 -36.36
N SER A 105 -22.78 9.12 -36.79
CA SER A 105 -23.92 8.84 -35.91
C SER A 105 -23.97 7.39 -35.45
N LYS A 106 -23.18 6.50 -36.03
CA LYS A 106 -23.17 5.05 -35.75
C LYS A 106 -21.84 4.52 -35.25
N VAL A 107 -20.74 5.18 -35.60
CA VAL A 107 -19.39 4.73 -35.24
C VAL A 107 -19.22 4.66 -33.73
N MET A 108 -18.52 3.62 -33.27
CA MET A 108 -18.13 3.45 -31.86
C MET A 108 -16.61 3.27 -31.74
N PRO A 109 -15.99 3.96 -30.78
CA PRO A 109 -16.54 4.99 -29.89
C PRO A 109 -17.03 6.21 -30.66
N PRO A 110 -18.06 6.94 -30.13
CA PRO A 110 -18.59 8.12 -30.79
C PRO A 110 -17.57 9.26 -30.81
N PRO A 111 -17.51 10.08 -31.89
CA PRO A 111 -16.46 11.12 -32.05
C PRO A 111 -16.37 12.10 -30.88
N GLU A 112 -17.46 12.45 -30.24
CA GLU A 112 -17.54 13.35 -29.08
C GLU A 112 -16.88 12.78 -27.83
N SER A 113 -16.67 11.46 -27.76
CA SER A 113 -15.98 10.82 -26.64
C SER A 113 -14.47 11.12 -26.58
N GLY A 114 -13.89 11.57 -27.71
CA GLY A 114 -12.45 11.72 -27.88
C GLY A 114 -11.68 10.39 -27.93
N LEU A 115 -12.36 9.25 -27.92
CA LEU A 115 -11.78 7.91 -28.00
C LEU A 115 -11.80 7.41 -29.46
N GLN A 116 -10.73 6.72 -29.88
CA GLN A 116 -10.62 6.15 -31.22
C GLN A 116 -9.97 4.78 -31.16
N LEU A 117 -10.41 3.88 -32.04
CA LEU A 117 -9.78 2.59 -32.28
C LEU A 117 -8.83 2.72 -33.47
N ASN A 118 -7.65 2.13 -33.38
CA ASN A 118 -6.77 1.99 -34.54
C ASN A 118 -7.11 0.69 -35.32
N ASP A 119 -6.58 0.57 -36.54
CA ASP A 119 -6.87 -0.58 -37.42
C ASP A 119 -6.47 -1.92 -36.80
N ALA A 120 -5.41 -1.96 -36.01
CA ALA A 120 -4.97 -3.18 -35.31
C ALA A 120 -5.95 -3.58 -34.19
N GLU A 121 -6.46 -2.62 -33.41
CA GLU A 121 -7.49 -2.85 -32.38
C GLU A 121 -8.80 -3.35 -33.03
N ILE A 122 -9.21 -2.75 -34.15
CA ILE A 122 -10.39 -3.19 -34.91
C ILE A 122 -10.21 -4.64 -35.42
N ALA A 123 -9.05 -4.94 -36.03
CA ALA A 123 -8.75 -6.27 -36.53
C ALA A 123 -8.72 -7.32 -35.41
N LEU A 124 -8.20 -7.00 -34.22
CA LEU A 124 -8.19 -7.87 -33.04
C LEU A 124 -9.61 -8.15 -32.55
N LEU A 125 -10.47 -7.14 -32.42
CA LEU A 125 -11.88 -7.30 -32.01
C LEU A 125 -12.66 -8.14 -33.03
N GLU A 126 -12.50 -7.89 -34.32
CA GLU A 126 -13.14 -8.69 -35.36
C GLU A 126 -12.65 -10.16 -35.35
N ARG A 127 -11.35 -10.39 -35.18
CA ARG A 127 -10.76 -11.71 -35.03
C ARG A 127 -11.32 -12.42 -33.79
N TRP A 128 -11.43 -11.74 -32.67
CA TRP A 128 -12.00 -12.27 -31.43
C TRP A 128 -13.41 -12.75 -31.63
N VAL A 129 -14.28 -11.96 -32.29
CA VAL A 129 -15.64 -12.37 -32.61
C VAL A 129 -15.64 -13.59 -33.53
N ARG A 130 -14.79 -13.62 -34.57
CA ARG A 130 -14.65 -14.73 -35.53
C ARG A 130 -14.19 -16.01 -34.82
N GLU A 131 -13.37 -15.94 -33.82
CA GLU A 131 -12.88 -17.06 -33.00
C GLU A 131 -13.86 -17.44 -31.86
N ASN A 132 -15.17 -17.19 -32.03
CA ASN A 132 -16.26 -17.47 -31.08
C ASN A 132 -16.27 -16.59 -29.83
N ALA A 133 -15.65 -15.41 -29.86
CA ALA A 133 -15.65 -14.43 -28.78
C ALA A 133 -15.34 -15.04 -27.39
N PRO A 134 -14.26 -15.84 -27.25
CA PRO A 134 -13.94 -16.43 -25.95
C PRO A 134 -13.78 -15.35 -24.90
N TYR A 135 -14.52 -15.47 -23.80
CA TYR A 135 -14.47 -14.55 -22.69
C TYR A 135 -13.79 -15.20 -21.48
N ALA A 136 -12.94 -14.47 -20.79
CA ALA A 136 -12.27 -14.94 -19.59
C ALA A 136 -12.45 -13.97 -18.42
N ILE A 137 -12.58 -14.52 -17.22
CA ILE A 137 -12.49 -13.75 -15.98
C ILE A 137 -11.12 -13.05 -15.95
N HIS A 138 -11.06 -11.87 -15.36
CA HIS A 138 -9.81 -11.14 -15.21
C HIS A 138 -8.73 -12.03 -14.57
N TRP A 139 -7.54 -12.05 -15.15
CA TRP A 139 -6.49 -13.02 -14.80
C TRP A 139 -6.12 -13.02 -13.31
N ALA A 140 -6.16 -11.84 -12.65
CA ALA A 140 -5.84 -11.68 -11.22
C ALA A 140 -6.85 -12.41 -10.30
N TYR A 141 -8.06 -12.70 -10.77
CA TYR A 141 -9.11 -13.37 -9.99
C TYR A 141 -9.32 -14.84 -10.41
N ARG A 142 -8.42 -15.36 -11.25
CA ARG A 142 -8.44 -16.80 -11.61
C ARG A 142 -7.59 -17.57 -10.60
N VAL A 143 -8.12 -18.70 -10.15
CA VAL A 143 -7.34 -19.63 -9.33
C VAL A 143 -6.11 -20.07 -10.14
N PRO A 144 -4.87 -19.88 -9.62
CA PRO A 144 -3.67 -20.31 -10.31
C PRO A 144 -3.70 -21.81 -10.61
N GLN A 145 -3.33 -22.17 -11.83
CA GLN A 145 -3.17 -23.57 -12.24
C GLN A 145 -1.67 -23.86 -12.34
N ARG A 146 -1.25 -24.99 -11.78
CA ARG A 146 0.14 -25.43 -11.93
C ARG A 146 0.38 -25.82 -13.38
N PRO A 147 1.29 -25.13 -14.10
CA PRO A 147 1.59 -25.49 -15.49
C PRO A 147 2.43 -26.78 -15.56
N ASP A 148 2.37 -27.45 -16.71
CA ASP A 148 3.28 -28.54 -17.01
C ASP A 148 4.72 -28.02 -17.10
N LEU A 149 5.69 -28.84 -16.62
CA LEU A 149 7.08 -28.50 -16.70
C LEU A 149 7.57 -28.56 -18.17
N PRO A 150 8.28 -27.52 -18.63
CA PRO A 150 8.93 -27.57 -19.93
C PRO A 150 9.89 -28.76 -20.02
N GLN A 151 9.90 -29.41 -21.18
CA GLN A 151 10.74 -30.56 -21.40
C GLN A 151 12.22 -30.19 -21.51
N LEU A 152 13.06 -30.99 -20.88
CA LEU A 152 14.52 -30.90 -21.02
C LEU A 152 14.95 -31.64 -22.30
N THR A 153 15.90 -31.09 -23.03
CA THR A 153 16.30 -31.56 -24.34
C THR A 153 17.72 -32.14 -24.40
N SER A 154 18.48 -31.97 -23.30
CA SER A 154 19.87 -32.43 -23.23
C SER A 154 20.26 -32.90 -21.83
N GLU A 155 21.32 -33.71 -21.75
CA GLU A 155 21.90 -34.12 -20.48
C GLU A 155 22.47 -32.93 -19.69
N TYR A 156 22.99 -31.92 -20.37
CA TYR A 156 23.43 -30.67 -19.75
C TYR A 156 22.29 -30.00 -18.98
N GLU A 157 21.11 -29.86 -19.60
CA GLU A 157 19.91 -29.27 -18.97
C GLU A 157 19.46 -30.09 -17.76
N THR A 158 19.47 -31.41 -17.87
CA THR A 158 19.10 -32.31 -16.76
C THR A 158 20.04 -32.14 -15.57
N ASN A 159 21.32 -31.95 -15.81
CA ASN A 159 22.31 -31.73 -14.74
C ASN A 159 22.26 -30.33 -14.15
N TRP A 160 21.83 -29.32 -14.93
CA TRP A 160 21.74 -27.93 -14.48
C TRP A 160 20.50 -27.70 -13.59
N VAL A 161 19.38 -28.33 -13.89
CA VAL A 161 18.11 -28.20 -13.15
C VAL A 161 18.28 -28.73 -11.73
N LYS A 162 17.92 -27.90 -10.75
CA LYS A 162 17.89 -28.26 -9.32
C LYS A 162 16.47 -28.32 -8.78
N VAL A 163 15.60 -27.39 -9.24
CA VAL A 163 14.22 -27.26 -8.80
C VAL A 163 13.27 -27.12 -10.02
N PRO A 164 11.97 -27.41 -9.86
CA PRO A 164 11.00 -27.31 -10.96
C PRO A 164 10.98 -25.95 -11.68
N LEU A 165 11.29 -24.87 -10.96
CA LEU A 165 11.32 -23.52 -11.53
C LEU A 165 12.41 -23.36 -12.60
N ASP A 166 13.50 -24.09 -12.46
CA ASP A 166 14.63 -24.02 -13.41
C ASP A 166 14.25 -24.47 -14.82
N HIS A 167 13.25 -25.36 -14.99
CA HIS A 167 12.72 -25.74 -16.29
C HIS A 167 12.21 -24.52 -17.08
N PHE A 168 11.49 -23.61 -16.40
CA PHE A 168 10.97 -22.40 -17.04
C PHE A 168 12.06 -21.39 -17.36
N VAL A 169 13.08 -21.28 -16.49
CA VAL A 169 14.25 -20.45 -16.73
C VAL A 169 15.01 -20.93 -17.96
N LEU A 170 15.27 -22.23 -18.05
CA LEU A 170 15.95 -22.84 -19.21
C LEU A 170 15.16 -22.66 -20.50
N GLU A 171 13.82 -22.87 -20.46
CA GLU A 171 12.97 -22.65 -21.64
C GLU A 171 13.07 -21.20 -22.12
N ARG A 172 13.07 -20.23 -21.19
CA ARG A 172 13.21 -18.81 -21.55
C ARG A 172 14.59 -18.52 -22.13
N LEU A 173 15.67 -19.00 -21.51
CA LEU A 173 17.02 -18.84 -22.03
C LEU A 173 17.14 -19.44 -23.44
N ARG A 174 16.61 -20.62 -23.67
CA ARG A 174 16.60 -21.28 -24.98
C ARG A 174 15.89 -20.45 -26.04
N ARG A 175 14.73 -19.87 -25.72
CA ARG A 175 13.99 -18.98 -26.63
C ARG A 175 14.78 -17.74 -27.04
N GLU A 176 15.63 -17.26 -26.14
CA GLU A 176 16.50 -16.09 -26.38
C GLU A 176 17.87 -16.51 -26.97
N GLY A 177 18.09 -17.78 -27.26
CA GLY A 177 19.37 -18.29 -27.75
C GLY A 177 20.53 -18.22 -26.74
N LEU A 178 20.20 -18.17 -25.45
CA LEU A 178 21.14 -18.07 -24.35
C LEU A 178 21.33 -19.41 -23.65
N VAL A 179 22.48 -19.57 -22.97
CA VAL A 179 22.79 -20.72 -22.10
C VAL A 179 23.08 -20.22 -20.69
N PRO A 180 22.80 -21.04 -19.66
CA PRO A 180 23.20 -20.71 -18.30
C PRO A 180 24.71 -20.53 -18.18
N GLN A 181 25.13 -19.60 -17.35
CA GLN A 181 26.55 -19.47 -16.99
C GLN A 181 26.92 -20.52 -15.95
N ALA A 182 28.22 -20.75 -15.79
CA ALA A 182 28.76 -21.57 -14.71
C ALA A 182 28.37 -20.96 -13.34
N GLU A 183 28.31 -21.84 -12.33
CA GLU A 183 28.09 -21.41 -10.95
C GLU A 183 29.19 -20.43 -10.52
N ALA A 184 28.79 -19.41 -9.75
CA ALA A 184 29.72 -18.42 -9.23
C ALA A 184 30.68 -19.05 -8.22
N ASP A 185 31.86 -18.46 -8.07
CA ASP A 185 32.80 -18.87 -7.02
C ASP A 185 32.22 -18.67 -5.61
N ARG A 186 32.83 -19.37 -4.63
CA ARG A 186 32.30 -19.38 -3.26
C ARG A 186 32.26 -18.00 -2.58
N HIS A 187 33.23 -17.12 -2.89
CA HIS A 187 33.24 -15.77 -2.35
C HIS A 187 32.07 -14.93 -2.91
N ALA A 188 31.81 -15.07 -4.21
CA ALA A 188 30.68 -14.40 -4.84
C ALA A 188 29.32 -14.94 -4.32
N LEU A 189 29.24 -16.28 -4.12
CA LEU A 189 28.01 -16.92 -3.60
C LEU A 189 27.67 -16.42 -2.19
N ILE A 190 28.60 -16.52 -1.24
CA ILE A 190 28.31 -16.06 0.14
C ILE A 190 27.98 -14.59 0.21
N ARG A 191 28.68 -13.74 -0.57
CA ARG A 191 28.36 -12.31 -0.63
C ARG A 191 26.95 -12.06 -1.15
N ARG A 192 26.53 -12.74 -2.21
CA ARG A 192 25.18 -12.59 -2.77
C ARG A 192 24.12 -13.04 -1.77
N VAL A 193 24.27 -14.23 -1.20
CA VAL A 193 23.32 -14.78 -0.24
C VAL A 193 23.20 -13.86 0.99
N ALA A 194 24.32 -13.42 1.56
CA ALA A 194 24.30 -12.54 2.72
C ALA A 194 23.54 -11.24 2.42
N LEU A 195 23.80 -10.58 1.28
CA LEU A 195 23.14 -9.35 0.88
C LEU A 195 21.64 -9.56 0.57
N ASP A 196 21.30 -10.67 -0.10
CA ASP A 196 19.89 -10.95 -0.44
C ASP A 196 19.07 -11.33 0.79
N VAL A 197 19.66 -12.07 1.73
CA VAL A 197 18.94 -12.58 2.91
C VAL A 197 18.92 -11.57 4.05
N THR A 198 20.03 -10.87 4.32
CA THR A 198 20.16 -9.98 5.49
C THR A 198 20.35 -8.51 5.16
N GLY A 199 20.54 -8.16 3.88
CA GLY A 199 20.87 -6.80 3.47
C GLY A 199 22.31 -6.36 3.82
N LEU A 200 23.09 -7.22 4.47
CA LEU A 200 24.44 -6.93 4.96
C LEU A 200 25.48 -7.83 4.31
N PRO A 201 26.73 -7.36 4.13
CA PRO A 201 27.81 -8.23 3.67
C PRO A 201 28.16 -9.26 4.76
N PRO A 202 28.67 -10.44 4.37
CA PRO A 202 29.13 -11.42 5.33
C PRO A 202 30.38 -10.94 6.08
N SER A 203 30.57 -11.41 7.32
CA SER A 203 31.80 -11.19 8.07
C SER A 203 32.97 -12.03 7.50
N GLN A 204 34.18 -11.70 7.92
CA GLN A 204 35.36 -12.48 7.48
C GLN A 204 35.32 -13.92 7.99
N GLU A 205 34.85 -14.11 9.21
CA GLU A 205 34.68 -15.41 9.85
C GLU A 205 33.66 -16.28 9.08
N GLU A 206 32.55 -15.70 8.67
CA GLU A 206 31.53 -16.39 7.88
C GLU A 206 32.04 -16.78 6.50
N ILE A 207 32.81 -15.90 5.85
CA ILE A 207 33.46 -16.20 4.59
C ILE A 207 34.42 -17.39 4.76
N GLN A 208 35.27 -17.33 5.79
CA GLN A 208 36.25 -18.38 6.03
C GLN A 208 35.57 -19.73 6.32
N GLN A 209 34.55 -19.75 7.18
CA GLN A 209 33.81 -20.98 7.48
C GLN A 209 33.19 -21.60 6.24
N PHE A 210 32.57 -20.80 5.38
CA PHE A 210 31.96 -21.30 4.14
C PHE A 210 33.03 -21.81 3.16
N ILE A 211 34.15 -21.09 2.99
CA ILE A 211 35.23 -21.47 2.06
C ILE A 211 35.88 -22.82 2.49
N GLU A 212 36.06 -23.05 3.79
CA GLU A 212 36.68 -24.25 4.34
C GLU A 212 35.71 -25.44 4.46
N ASP A 213 34.41 -25.23 4.45
CA ASP A 213 33.41 -26.31 4.52
C ASP A 213 33.39 -27.09 3.19
N SER A 214 33.96 -28.28 3.20
CA SER A 214 34.01 -29.20 2.05
C SER A 214 32.81 -30.16 1.99
N SER A 215 31.83 -30.01 2.86
CA SER A 215 30.61 -30.85 2.86
C SER A 215 29.76 -30.62 1.62
N THR A 216 29.02 -31.64 1.22
CA THR A 216 28.11 -31.56 0.04
C THR A 216 26.95 -30.59 0.22
N ASN A 217 26.59 -30.25 1.47
CA ASN A 217 25.51 -29.32 1.84
C ASN A 217 26.08 -28.01 2.42
N ALA A 218 27.31 -27.64 2.08
CA ALA A 218 27.92 -26.38 2.56
C ALA A 218 27.10 -25.14 2.17
N TYR A 219 26.54 -25.13 0.96
CA TYR A 219 25.72 -24.03 0.48
C TYR A 219 24.43 -23.88 1.30
N GLU A 220 23.69 -24.97 1.51
CA GLU A 220 22.46 -24.99 2.30
C GLU A 220 22.73 -24.54 3.75
N LYS A 221 23.78 -25.02 4.37
CA LYS A 221 24.19 -24.59 5.73
C LYS A 221 24.46 -23.09 5.79
N MET A 222 25.14 -22.55 4.79
CA MET A 222 25.43 -21.12 4.70
C MET A 222 24.12 -20.31 4.55
N VAL A 223 23.18 -20.77 3.72
CA VAL A 223 21.85 -20.14 3.58
C VAL A 223 21.08 -20.20 4.91
N ASP A 224 21.02 -21.37 5.55
CA ASP A 224 20.34 -21.56 6.83
C ASP A 224 20.94 -20.66 7.94
N HIS A 225 22.27 -20.51 7.94
CA HIS A 225 22.94 -19.59 8.84
C HIS A 225 22.46 -18.15 8.71
N PHE A 226 22.37 -17.63 7.47
CA PHE A 226 21.88 -16.24 7.24
C PHE A 226 20.40 -16.10 7.52
N LEU A 227 19.58 -17.11 7.22
CA LEU A 227 18.14 -17.11 7.55
C LEU A 227 17.88 -17.10 9.06
N ALA A 228 18.77 -17.65 9.88
CA ALA A 228 18.67 -17.66 11.32
C ALA A 228 19.12 -16.37 12.01
N LYS A 229 19.67 -15.40 11.28
CA LYS A 229 20.11 -14.12 11.84
C LYS A 229 18.93 -13.18 12.09
N GLU A 230 18.97 -12.41 13.17
CA GLU A 230 17.96 -11.37 13.46
C GLU A 230 17.86 -10.34 12.33
N THR A 231 18.96 -10.04 11.66
CA THR A 231 19.03 -9.14 10.51
C THR A 231 18.22 -9.59 9.30
N TYR A 232 17.83 -10.88 9.23
CA TYR A 232 16.86 -11.36 8.24
C TYR A 232 15.52 -10.67 8.40
N GLY A 233 14.97 -10.68 9.62
CA GLY A 233 13.71 -10.00 9.90
C GLY A 233 13.79 -8.50 9.72
N GLU A 234 14.88 -7.86 10.15
CA GLU A 234 15.11 -6.42 9.95
C GLU A 234 15.12 -6.05 8.45
N HIS A 235 15.81 -6.86 7.63
CA HIS A 235 15.91 -6.62 6.19
C HIS A 235 14.55 -6.75 5.49
N TRP A 236 13.80 -7.81 5.77
CA TRP A 236 12.55 -8.09 5.07
C TRP A 236 11.36 -7.33 5.63
N ALA A 237 11.37 -7.04 6.93
CA ALA A 237 10.33 -6.24 7.57
C ALA A 237 10.21 -4.84 6.97
N ARG A 238 11.31 -4.21 6.55
CA ARG A 238 11.28 -2.88 5.93
C ARG A 238 10.38 -2.82 4.69
N MET A 239 10.37 -3.89 3.87
CA MET A 239 9.52 -3.95 2.67
C MET A 239 8.04 -4.04 3.04
N TRP A 240 7.73 -4.79 4.12
CA TRP A 240 6.37 -4.83 4.64
C TRP A 240 5.95 -3.51 5.29
N LEU A 241 6.85 -2.89 6.04
CA LEU A 241 6.61 -1.60 6.70
C LEU A 241 6.34 -0.47 5.69
N ASP A 242 7.03 -0.47 4.54
CA ASP A 242 6.74 0.45 3.44
C ASP A 242 5.31 0.25 2.90
N MET A 243 4.89 -0.99 2.68
CA MET A 243 3.51 -1.29 2.26
C MET A 243 2.50 -0.93 3.35
N ALA A 244 2.84 -1.14 4.62
CA ALA A 244 2.01 -0.78 5.76
C ALA A 244 1.99 0.73 6.06
N ARG A 245 2.75 1.54 5.33
CA ARG A 245 2.89 3.00 5.50
C ARG A 245 3.44 3.39 6.88
N TYR A 246 4.27 2.51 7.48
CA TYR A 246 4.85 2.77 8.81
C TYR A 246 5.64 4.08 8.82
N ALA A 247 5.39 4.89 9.83
CA ALA A 247 6.17 6.09 10.12
C ALA A 247 6.22 6.34 11.64
N ASP A 248 7.31 6.94 12.10
CA ASP A 248 7.51 7.36 13.50
C ASP A 248 6.93 8.76 13.76
N SER A 249 6.09 9.28 12.87
CA SER A 249 5.41 10.57 12.96
C SER A 249 3.98 10.50 12.44
N SER A 250 3.15 11.49 12.82
CA SER A 250 1.70 11.48 12.57
C SER A 250 1.32 11.88 11.13
N GLY A 251 2.18 12.61 10.43
CA GLY A 251 1.89 13.18 9.11
C GLY A 251 1.14 14.51 9.16
N TYR A 252 0.63 14.97 8.02
CA TYR A 252 0.08 16.30 7.79
C TYR A 252 1.10 17.44 8.02
N ALA A 253 0.66 18.69 8.13
CA ALA A 253 1.55 19.84 8.24
C ALA A 253 2.16 19.95 9.65
N ASP A 254 1.39 19.62 10.68
CA ASP A 254 1.88 19.44 12.05
C ASP A 254 2.17 17.94 12.25
N ASP A 255 3.43 17.57 12.19
CA ASP A 255 3.92 16.20 12.13
C ASP A 255 4.68 15.80 13.42
N PRO A 256 4.01 15.69 14.57
CA PRO A 256 4.64 15.27 15.81
C PRO A 256 5.09 13.81 15.77
N ALA A 257 6.08 13.49 16.60
CA ALA A 257 6.54 12.12 16.77
C ALA A 257 5.42 11.21 17.32
N ARG A 258 5.37 9.98 16.80
CA ARG A 258 4.38 8.95 17.15
C ARG A 258 5.06 7.77 17.85
N THR A 259 4.38 7.18 18.83
CA THR A 259 4.84 5.97 19.52
C THR A 259 4.14 4.74 18.96
N ILE A 260 4.64 4.19 17.86
CA ILE A 260 4.09 3.00 17.17
C ILE A 260 5.18 1.94 16.89
N TRP A 261 6.38 2.12 17.38
CA TRP A 261 7.54 1.28 17.07
C TRP A 261 7.37 -0.21 17.44
N LEU A 262 6.48 -0.55 18.37
CA LEU A 262 6.16 -1.95 18.70
C LEU A 262 5.59 -2.72 17.52
N TYR A 263 4.86 -2.06 16.62
CA TYR A 263 4.39 -2.68 15.38
C TYR A 263 5.56 -3.06 14.46
N ARG A 264 6.55 -2.21 14.33
CA ARG A 264 7.78 -2.52 13.59
C ARG A 264 8.47 -3.75 14.18
N ASP A 265 8.62 -3.80 15.50
CA ASP A 265 9.28 -4.90 16.21
C ASP A 265 8.47 -6.20 16.08
N TYR A 266 7.12 -6.12 16.10
CA TYR A 266 6.26 -7.26 15.80
C TYR A 266 6.52 -7.80 14.39
N VAL A 267 6.59 -6.93 13.39
CA VAL A 267 6.84 -7.35 11.99
C VAL A 267 8.20 -8.01 11.86
N ILE A 268 9.26 -7.42 12.43
CA ILE A 268 10.62 -8.01 12.45
C ILE A 268 10.59 -9.41 13.11
N GLY A 269 9.97 -9.52 14.27
CA GLY A 269 9.83 -10.77 14.99
C GLY A 269 9.02 -11.81 14.21
N ALA A 270 7.97 -11.41 13.51
CA ALA A 270 7.16 -12.29 12.67
C ALA A 270 7.98 -12.91 11.53
N PHE A 271 8.82 -12.11 10.84
CA PHE A 271 9.74 -12.63 9.83
C PHE A 271 10.77 -13.57 10.43
N ASN A 272 11.41 -13.21 11.56
CA ASN A 272 12.45 -14.03 12.19
C ASN A 272 11.93 -15.39 12.70
N ARG A 273 10.68 -15.47 13.15
CA ARG A 273 10.05 -16.73 13.52
C ARG A 273 9.34 -17.46 12.38
N ASN A 274 9.49 -16.91 11.16
CA ASN A 274 8.85 -17.45 9.95
C ASN A 274 7.35 -17.71 10.14
N LEU A 275 6.64 -16.69 10.67
CA LEU A 275 5.20 -16.77 10.93
C LEU A 275 4.47 -17.05 9.60
N PRO A 276 3.59 -18.09 9.53
CA PRO A 276 2.82 -18.36 8.32
C PRO A 276 2.04 -17.15 7.84
N PHE A 277 2.02 -16.91 6.52
CA PHE A 277 1.46 -15.70 5.94
C PHE A 277 -0.04 -15.51 6.23
N ASP A 278 -0.80 -16.58 6.28
CA ASP A 278 -2.22 -16.58 6.66
C ASP A 278 -2.41 -16.11 8.10
N GLN A 279 -1.59 -16.62 9.04
CA GLN A 279 -1.62 -16.16 10.42
C GLN A 279 -1.15 -14.72 10.57
N PHE A 280 -0.07 -14.35 9.90
CA PHE A 280 0.43 -12.97 9.84
C PHE A 280 -0.64 -11.99 9.31
N THR A 281 -1.43 -12.44 8.33
CA THR A 281 -2.56 -11.66 7.79
C THR A 281 -3.68 -11.51 8.82
N ILE A 282 -4.11 -12.61 9.45
CA ILE A 282 -5.19 -12.60 10.45
C ILE A 282 -4.82 -11.70 11.63
N GLU A 283 -3.59 -11.81 12.13
CA GLU A 283 -3.14 -11.01 13.28
C GLU A 283 -3.14 -9.51 12.99
N GLN A 284 -2.78 -9.09 11.78
CA GLN A 284 -2.78 -7.67 11.42
C GLN A 284 -4.17 -7.11 11.09
N LEU A 285 -5.05 -7.91 10.49
CA LEU A 285 -6.38 -7.44 10.12
C LEU A 285 -7.41 -7.56 11.25
N ALA A 286 -7.26 -8.53 12.15
CA ALA A 286 -8.26 -8.89 13.16
C ALA A 286 -7.63 -9.57 14.40
N GLY A 287 -6.41 -9.20 14.76
CA GLY A 287 -5.70 -9.79 15.91
C GLY A 287 -6.42 -9.59 17.23
N ASP A 288 -7.06 -8.44 17.41
CA ASP A 288 -7.90 -8.09 18.58
C ASP A 288 -9.18 -8.90 18.68
N MET A 289 -9.65 -9.50 17.58
CA MET A 289 -10.86 -10.34 17.53
C MET A 289 -10.58 -11.82 17.81
N LEU A 290 -9.32 -12.20 17.99
CA LEU A 290 -8.94 -13.57 18.32
C LEU A 290 -9.35 -13.93 19.75
N PRO A 291 -9.67 -15.19 20.06
CA PRO A 291 -9.97 -15.60 21.42
C PRO A 291 -8.76 -15.41 22.35
N ASN A 292 -8.89 -14.59 23.38
CA ASN A 292 -7.81 -14.23 24.32
C ASN A 292 -6.53 -13.78 23.61
N PRO A 293 -6.58 -12.67 22.84
CA PRO A 293 -5.45 -12.25 22.04
C PRO A 293 -4.22 -11.96 22.89
N SER A 294 -3.06 -12.37 22.40
CA SER A 294 -1.77 -12.04 22.98
C SER A 294 -1.42 -10.57 22.77
N ALA A 295 -0.42 -10.06 23.48
CA ALA A 295 0.11 -8.72 23.27
C ALA A 295 0.57 -8.51 21.81
N ASP A 296 1.28 -9.48 21.23
CA ASP A 296 1.73 -9.45 19.83
C ASP A 296 0.55 -9.33 18.86
N GLN A 297 -0.55 -10.05 19.10
CA GLN A 297 -1.74 -10.02 18.26
C GLN A 297 -2.47 -8.68 18.33
N LEU A 298 -2.50 -8.05 19.51
CA LEU A 298 -3.02 -6.70 19.67
C LEU A 298 -2.11 -5.67 18.98
N ILE A 299 -0.79 -5.78 19.14
CA ILE A 299 0.20 -4.91 18.49
C ILE A 299 0.13 -5.04 16.96
N ALA A 300 -0.10 -6.24 16.44
CA ALA A 300 -0.22 -6.49 15.01
C ALA A 300 -1.31 -5.64 14.36
N THR A 301 -2.44 -5.37 15.05
CA THR A 301 -3.54 -4.55 14.54
C THR A 301 -3.16 -3.08 14.31
N ALA A 302 -2.00 -2.66 14.80
CA ALA A 302 -1.45 -1.33 14.51
C ALA A 302 -1.15 -1.12 13.01
N PHE A 303 -1.21 -2.15 12.16
CA PHE A 303 -1.32 -1.98 10.72
C PHE A 303 -2.40 -0.96 10.33
N HIS A 304 -3.55 -0.99 10.98
CA HIS A 304 -4.65 -0.06 10.76
C HIS A 304 -4.45 1.30 11.43
N ARG A 305 -3.43 1.43 12.29
CA ARG A 305 -3.10 2.69 12.98
C ARG A 305 -1.95 3.46 12.29
N ASN A 306 -1.37 2.93 11.23
CA ASN A 306 -0.39 3.64 10.39
C ASN A 306 -1.04 4.70 9.47
N THR A 307 -2.29 5.05 9.70
CA THR A 307 -2.96 6.18 9.04
C THR A 307 -2.38 7.50 9.52
N LEU A 308 -2.50 8.54 8.70
CA LEU A 308 -2.18 9.90 9.15
C LEU A 308 -3.15 10.33 10.23
N THR A 309 -2.67 11.11 11.22
CA THR A 309 -3.49 11.74 12.27
C THR A 309 -3.34 13.25 12.18
N ASN A 310 -4.46 13.96 12.13
CA ASN A 310 -4.45 15.42 12.03
C ASN A 310 -4.40 16.06 13.42
N ASN A 311 -3.37 16.87 13.65
CA ASN A 311 -3.17 17.62 14.89
C ASN A 311 -3.39 19.13 14.73
N GLU A 312 -3.89 19.59 13.58
CA GLU A 312 -4.12 20.99 13.32
C GLU A 312 -5.36 21.52 14.03
N GLY A 313 -5.26 22.74 14.57
CA GLY A 313 -6.39 23.38 15.24
C GLY A 313 -7.50 23.79 14.27
N GLY A 314 -8.76 23.61 14.68
CA GLY A 314 -9.92 24.03 13.91
C GLY A 314 -10.43 23.03 12.87
N THR A 315 -9.91 21.81 12.89
CA THR A 315 -10.34 20.69 12.06
C THR A 315 -11.46 19.89 12.72
N ASN A 316 -12.11 19.00 11.97
CA ASN A 316 -13.15 18.12 12.47
C ASN A 316 -12.62 16.70 12.61
N ASP A 317 -12.53 16.20 13.85
CA ASP A 317 -12.00 14.86 14.17
C ASP A 317 -12.71 13.76 13.37
N GLU A 318 -14.05 13.83 13.20
CA GLU A 318 -14.83 12.84 12.46
C GLU A 318 -14.55 12.86 10.96
N GLU A 319 -14.27 14.02 10.38
CA GLU A 319 -13.85 14.13 8.98
C GLU A 319 -12.53 13.38 8.74
N PHE A 320 -11.52 13.63 9.57
CA PHE A 320 -10.22 12.97 9.43
C PHE A 320 -10.25 11.50 9.84
N ARG A 321 -11.09 11.13 10.83
CA ARG A 321 -11.37 9.72 11.11
C ARG A 321 -11.93 9.00 9.89
N ASN A 322 -12.84 9.63 9.16
CA ASN A 322 -13.39 9.08 7.92
C ASN A 322 -12.31 8.92 6.84
N VAL A 323 -11.43 9.91 6.69
CA VAL A 323 -10.26 9.83 5.79
C VAL A 323 -9.35 8.65 6.16
N ALA A 324 -9.11 8.43 7.46
CA ALA A 324 -8.33 7.29 7.94
C ALA A 324 -9.00 5.95 7.60
N VAL A 325 -10.33 5.83 7.69
CA VAL A 325 -11.05 4.61 7.28
C VAL A 325 -10.94 4.37 5.78
N VAL A 326 -11.06 5.43 4.95
CA VAL A 326 -10.82 5.35 3.49
C VAL A 326 -9.42 4.83 3.20
N ASP A 327 -8.41 5.34 3.89
CA ASP A 327 -7.02 4.91 3.74
C ASP A 327 -6.83 3.44 4.14
N ARG A 328 -7.45 2.96 5.23
CA ARG A 328 -7.44 1.56 5.65
C ARG A 328 -7.98 0.62 4.58
N VAL A 329 -9.13 0.97 3.99
CA VAL A 329 -9.71 0.21 2.87
C VAL A 329 -8.71 0.14 1.73
N ASN A 330 -8.26 1.28 1.23
CA ASN A 330 -7.40 1.36 0.07
C ASN A 330 -6.08 0.61 0.28
N THR A 331 -5.46 0.77 1.45
CA THR A 331 -4.19 0.11 1.77
C THR A 331 -4.35 -1.39 1.95
N THR A 332 -5.37 -1.85 2.64
CA THR A 332 -5.59 -3.29 2.83
C THR A 332 -5.70 -4.01 1.49
N TYR A 333 -6.50 -3.50 0.57
CA TYR A 333 -6.63 -4.13 -0.75
C TYR A 333 -5.39 -3.95 -1.63
N ALA A 334 -4.69 -2.83 -1.53
CA ALA A 334 -3.42 -2.65 -2.23
C ALA A 334 -2.35 -3.63 -1.74
N VAL A 335 -2.23 -3.84 -0.43
CA VAL A 335 -1.20 -4.72 0.17
C VAL A 335 -1.48 -6.20 -0.08
N TRP A 336 -2.70 -6.68 0.22
CA TRP A 336 -3.02 -8.11 0.13
C TRP A 336 -3.47 -8.59 -1.23
N MET A 337 -4.11 -7.72 -2.01
CA MET A 337 -4.67 -8.10 -3.31
C MET A 337 -3.98 -7.44 -4.50
N GLY A 338 -3.07 -6.49 -4.27
CA GLY A 338 -2.44 -5.73 -5.35
C GLY A 338 -3.46 -4.93 -6.18
N THR A 339 -4.60 -4.56 -5.58
CA THR A 339 -5.74 -3.95 -6.26
C THR A 339 -5.98 -2.52 -5.76
N THR A 340 -6.13 -1.58 -6.69
CA THR A 340 -6.40 -0.18 -6.38
C THR A 340 -7.90 0.02 -6.15
N MET A 341 -8.39 -0.05 -4.92
CA MET A 341 -9.82 0.13 -4.62
C MET A 341 -10.32 1.57 -4.68
N ALA A 342 -9.45 2.56 -4.57
CA ALA A 342 -9.81 3.98 -4.45
C ALA A 342 -10.76 4.47 -5.55
N CYS A 343 -10.66 3.96 -6.78
CA CYS A 343 -11.57 4.33 -7.87
C CYS A 343 -13.03 3.97 -7.55
N ALA A 344 -13.24 2.88 -6.79
CA ALA A 344 -14.57 2.39 -6.45
C ALA A 344 -15.27 3.22 -5.35
N GLN A 345 -14.58 4.18 -4.75
CA GLN A 345 -15.18 5.14 -3.80
C GLN A 345 -16.24 6.03 -4.47
N CYS A 346 -15.99 6.46 -5.72
CA CYS A 346 -16.89 7.39 -6.42
C CYS A 346 -17.80 6.69 -7.43
N HIS A 347 -17.36 5.59 -8.04
CA HIS A 347 -18.08 4.82 -9.07
C HIS A 347 -17.54 3.39 -9.11
N SER A 348 -18.27 2.44 -9.71
CA SER A 348 -17.79 1.07 -9.89
C SER A 348 -16.45 1.05 -10.64
N HIS A 349 -15.48 0.22 -10.19
CA HIS A 349 -14.13 0.23 -10.74
C HIS A 349 -14.12 -0.08 -12.25
N LYS A 350 -13.36 0.70 -13.03
CA LYS A 350 -13.37 0.62 -14.49
C LYS A 350 -12.75 -0.68 -15.02
N TYR A 351 -11.69 -1.15 -14.40
CA TYR A 351 -10.88 -2.26 -14.89
C TYR A 351 -11.09 -3.56 -14.12
N ASP A 352 -11.25 -3.45 -12.81
CA ASP A 352 -11.40 -4.57 -11.90
C ASP A 352 -12.88 -4.82 -11.56
N PRO A 353 -13.26 -6.07 -11.27
CA PRO A 353 -14.65 -6.41 -10.96
C PRO A 353 -15.05 -6.01 -9.54
N ILE A 354 -14.92 -4.73 -9.22
CA ILE A 354 -15.20 -4.15 -7.89
C ILE A 354 -16.26 -3.05 -8.07
N THR A 355 -17.40 -3.24 -7.45
CA THR A 355 -18.47 -2.26 -7.46
C THR A 355 -18.28 -1.20 -6.36
N GLN A 356 -18.91 -0.05 -6.53
CA GLN A 356 -18.97 0.97 -5.47
C GLN A 356 -19.61 0.41 -4.19
N GLN A 357 -20.63 -0.42 -4.33
CA GLN A 357 -21.28 -1.07 -3.19
C GLN A 357 -20.28 -1.94 -2.40
N GLU A 358 -19.46 -2.73 -3.05
CA GLU A 358 -18.43 -3.56 -2.40
C GLU A 358 -17.37 -2.69 -1.71
N TYR A 359 -17.01 -1.54 -2.29
CA TYR A 359 -16.14 -0.57 -1.63
C TYR A 359 -16.72 -0.11 -0.29
N PHE A 360 -18.00 0.30 -0.26
CA PHE A 360 -18.63 0.75 0.98
C PHE A 360 -18.96 -0.38 1.96
N GLN A 361 -19.10 -1.62 1.49
CA GLN A 361 -19.13 -2.79 2.37
C GLN A 361 -17.80 -3.00 3.09
N ALA A 362 -16.68 -2.90 2.35
CA ALA A 362 -15.35 -2.94 2.96
C ALA A 362 -15.10 -1.74 3.90
N PHE A 363 -15.52 -0.54 3.50
CA PHE A 363 -15.49 0.64 4.35
C PHE A 363 -16.24 0.41 5.67
N ALA A 364 -17.45 -0.16 5.63
CA ALA A 364 -18.25 -0.44 6.82
C ALA A 364 -17.54 -1.39 7.81
N ILE A 365 -16.73 -2.34 7.32
CA ILE A 365 -15.94 -3.23 8.18
C ILE A 365 -14.92 -2.41 8.99
N PHE A 366 -14.15 -1.55 8.34
CA PHE A 366 -13.10 -0.74 8.99
C PHE A 366 -13.64 0.48 9.73
N ASN A 367 -14.92 0.82 9.53
CA ASN A 367 -15.59 1.92 10.25
C ASN A 367 -16.10 1.55 11.64
N ASN A 368 -15.96 0.26 12.04
CA ASN A 368 -16.38 -0.24 13.35
C ASN A 368 -15.25 -0.20 14.39
N THR A 369 -14.37 0.79 14.32
CA THR A 369 -13.25 0.98 15.25
C THR A 369 -13.55 2.15 16.20
N GLU A 370 -13.01 2.08 17.41
CA GLU A 370 -13.23 3.09 18.45
C GLU A 370 -12.33 4.32 18.29
N ASP A 371 -11.35 4.27 17.40
CA ASP A 371 -10.41 5.38 17.21
C ASP A 371 -11.10 6.64 16.70
N ALA A 372 -10.63 7.75 17.19
CA ALA A 372 -10.94 9.08 16.70
C ALA A 372 -9.63 9.74 16.24
N ASP A 373 -9.73 10.64 15.27
CA ASP A 373 -8.58 11.42 14.82
C ASP A 373 -8.31 12.53 15.87
N ARG A 374 -7.51 12.20 16.90
CA ARG A 374 -7.17 13.07 18.00
C ARG A 374 -5.67 13.10 18.21
N GLY A 375 -5.14 14.24 18.66
CA GLY A 375 -3.72 14.43 18.89
C GLY A 375 -3.10 13.50 19.95
N ASP A 376 -3.92 12.90 20.84
CA ASP A 376 -3.48 11.88 21.80
C ASP A 376 -3.55 10.44 21.23
N GLU A 377 -4.02 10.29 20.00
CA GLU A 377 -4.20 9.02 19.28
C GLU A 377 -4.98 7.95 20.06
N SER A 378 -5.80 8.34 21.02
CA SER A 378 -6.62 7.39 21.79
C SER A 378 -7.66 6.65 20.93
N PRO A 379 -8.06 5.40 21.28
CA PRO A 379 -7.55 4.61 22.38
C PRO A 379 -6.15 4.04 22.14
N LEU A 380 -5.34 3.98 23.20
CA LEU A 380 -3.98 3.45 23.16
C LEU A 380 -3.91 2.09 23.84
N TYR A 381 -3.11 1.19 23.29
CA TYR A 381 -2.72 -0.04 23.96
C TYR A 381 -1.38 0.16 24.66
N GLU A 382 -1.37 0.06 26.00
CA GLU A 382 -0.15 0.12 26.79
C GLU A 382 0.53 -1.25 26.82
N ALA A 383 1.57 -1.42 26.03
CA ALA A 383 2.37 -2.64 26.06
C ALA A 383 3.52 -2.50 27.08
N TRP A 384 3.56 -3.44 28.01
CA TRP A 384 4.57 -3.50 29.07
C TRP A 384 5.36 -4.79 28.97
N THR A 385 6.67 -4.73 29.15
CA THR A 385 7.48 -5.93 29.36
C THR A 385 7.19 -6.54 30.74
N ASP A 386 7.50 -7.81 30.94
CA ASP A 386 7.34 -8.48 32.25
C ASP A 386 8.10 -7.75 33.35
N GLU A 387 9.29 -7.23 33.06
CA GLU A 387 10.08 -6.44 34.00
C GLU A 387 9.40 -5.12 34.38
N GLN A 388 8.83 -4.42 33.37
CA GLN A 388 8.06 -3.20 33.58
C GLN A 388 6.78 -3.47 34.38
N LEU A 389 6.06 -4.56 34.10
CA LEU A 389 4.89 -4.96 34.87
C LEU A 389 5.24 -5.22 36.33
N LYS A 390 6.32 -5.94 36.59
CA LYS A 390 6.81 -6.18 37.97
C LYS A 390 7.16 -4.85 38.65
N ARG A 391 7.90 -3.98 37.99
CA ARG A 391 8.27 -2.67 38.55
C ARG A 391 7.06 -1.78 38.82
N ARG A 392 6.07 -1.81 37.92
CA ARG A 392 4.78 -1.10 38.10
C ARG A 392 4.04 -1.61 39.33
N ALA A 393 3.99 -2.93 39.53
CA ALA A 393 3.36 -3.52 40.72
C ALA A 393 4.04 -3.05 42.02
N GLU A 394 5.38 -3.08 42.07
CA GLU A 394 6.17 -2.58 43.21
C GLU A 394 5.90 -1.10 43.48
N LEU A 395 5.87 -0.27 42.44
CA LEU A 395 5.62 1.16 42.58
C LEU A 395 4.18 1.45 43.05
N ASN A 396 3.21 0.71 42.55
CA ASN A 396 1.80 0.83 42.99
C ASN A 396 1.64 0.48 44.46
N GLU A 397 2.35 -0.55 44.95
CA GLU A 397 2.34 -0.92 46.36
C GLU A 397 2.96 0.17 47.25
N GLN A 398 4.10 0.75 46.80
CA GLN A 398 4.73 1.89 47.47
C GLN A 398 3.81 3.12 47.51
N PHE A 399 3.23 3.46 46.37
CA PHE A 399 2.29 4.57 46.23
C PHE A 399 1.06 4.40 47.14
N ALA A 400 0.48 3.19 47.21
CA ALA A 400 -0.63 2.91 48.11
C ALA A 400 -0.25 3.06 49.59
N ALA A 401 0.98 2.67 49.97
CA ALA A 401 1.50 2.87 51.29
C ALA A 401 1.69 4.35 51.64
N ASP A 402 2.24 5.14 50.69
CA ASP A 402 2.44 6.56 50.87
C ASP A 402 1.11 7.34 50.94
N VAL A 403 0.13 7.01 50.10
CA VAL A 403 -1.22 7.57 50.19
C VAL A 403 -1.86 7.27 51.57
N LYS A 404 -1.69 6.07 52.09
CA LYS A 404 -2.19 5.72 53.41
C LYS A 404 -1.52 6.58 54.52
N ILE A 405 -0.24 6.88 54.37
CA ILE A 405 0.47 7.78 55.32
C ILE A 405 -0.11 9.19 55.22
N LEU A 406 -0.30 9.70 53.99
CA LEU A 406 -0.84 11.05 53.73
C LEU A 406 -2.29 11.19 54.23
N ASP A 407 -3.11 10.14 54.08
CA ASP A 407 -4.50 10.16 54.53
C ASP A 407 -4.65 9.90 56.05
N THR A 408 -3.56 9.53 56.71
CA THR A 408 -3.60 9.25 58.15
C THR A 408 -3.49 10.57 58.92
N MET A 409 -4.57 10.93 59.61
CA MET A 409 -4.58 12.09 60.51
C MET A 409 -3.82 11.75 61.81
N THR A 410 -2.63 12.32 61.95
CA THR A 410 -1.88 12.21 63.24
C THR A 410 -2.38 13.25 64.21
N PRO A 411 -2.17 13.04 65.56
CA PRO A 411 -2.50 14.06 66.56
C PRO A 411 -1.86 15.41 66.34
N GLU A 412 -0.65 15.42 65.77
CA GLU A 412 0.10 16.64 65.43
C GLU A 412 -0.55 17.36 64.25
N LEU A 413 -0.95 16.63 63.20
CA LEU A 413 -1.66 17.18 62.05
C LEU A 413 -3.03 17.70 62.42
N GLU A 414 -3.78 16.98 63.29
CA GLU A 414 -5.07 17.44 63.80
C GLU A 414 -4.92 18.74 64.61
N THR A 415 -3.88 18.81 65.42
CA THR A 415 -3.58 20.03 66.19
C THR A 415 -3.22 21.21 65.27
N SER A 416 -2.37 20.97 64.26
CA SER A 416 -1.98 21.97 63.28
C SER A 416 -3.18 22.41 62.44
N ARG A 417 -4.05 21.50 62.02
CA ARG A 417 -5.31 21.79 61.30
C ARG A 417 -6.21 22.71 62.12
N LYS A 418 -6.45 22.35 63.40
CA LYS A 418 -7.27 23.19 64.29
C LYS A 418 -6.68 24.58 64.47
N ALA A 419 -5.35 24.69 64.59
CA ALA A 419 -4.68 26.00 64.70
C ALA A 419 -4.82 26.81 63.41
N TRP A 420 -4.73 26.17 62.25
CA TRP A 420 -4.92 26.77 60.96
C TRP A 420 -6.36 27.20 60.71
N GLU A 421 -7.35 26.39 61.06
CA GLU A 421 -8.78 26.71 61.01
C GLU A 421 -9.11 27.96 61.87
N ILE A 422 -8.56 28.05 63.06
CA ILE A 422 -8.68 29.23 63.95
C ILE A 422 -8.06 30.46 63.32
N ALA A 423 -6.91 30.30 62.67
CA ALA A 423 -6.23 31.41 61.99
C ALA A 423 -7.03 31.90 60.76
N LEU A 424 -7.63 30.98 60.01
CA LEU A 424 -8.50 31.32 58.88
C LEU A 424 -9.83 31.97 59.30
N ALA A 425 -10.38 31.59 60.46
CA ALA A 425 -11.60 32.18 60.98
C ALA A 425 -11.41 33.65 61.41
N ARG A 426 -10.17 34.12 61.52
CA ARG A 426 -9.92 35.56 61.75
C ARG A 426 -10.20 36.30 60.45
N PRO A 427 -11.02 37.32 60.46
CA PRO A 427 -11.23 38.14 59.25
C PRO A 427 -9.89 38.62 58.73
N PRO A 428 -9.59 38.40 57.45
CA PRO A 428 -8.35 38.92 56.89
C PRO A 428 -8.32 40.44 57.09
N ALA A 429 -7.21 40.96 57.62
CA ALA A 429 -7.00 42.39 57.66
C ALA A 429 -6.76 42.89 56.22
N TRP A 430 -7.84 43.07 55.51
CA TRP A 430 -7.75 43.61 54.16
C TRP A 430 -7.24 45.05 54.24
N TRP A 431 -6.06 45.26 53.70
CA TRP A 431 -5.63 46.62 53.43
C TRP A 431 -6.25 47.05 52.07
N ILE A 432 -7.14 47.99 52.14
CA ILE A 432 -7.70 48.57 50.92
C ILE A 432 -6.79 49.76 50.54
N PRO A 433 -6.05 49.64 49.42
CA PRO A 433 -5.20 50.72 48.98
C PRO A 433 -6.04 51.97 48.66
N LYS A 434 -5.69 53.12 49.18
CA LYS A 434 -6.31 54.40 48.81
C LYS A 434 -5.77 54.80 47.42
N VAL A 435 -6.58 54.61 46.39
CA VAL A 435 -6.21 55.03 45.06
C VAL A 435 -6.32 56.54 44.95
N ALA A 436 -5.19 57.24 44.77
CA ALA A 436 -5.13 58.68 44.65
C ALA A 436 -5.44 59.18 43.21
N SER A 437 -5.09 58.39 42.21
CA SER A 437 -5.38 58.74 40.82
C SER A 437 -5.45 57.47 39.99
N ALA A 438 -6.24 57.46 38.91
CA ALA A 438 -6.29 56.39 37.93
C ALA A 438 -6.31 57.00 36.52
N THR A 439 -5.44 56.51 35.64
CA THR A 439 -5.34 56.93 34.24
C THR A 439 -5.36 55.70 33.35
N SER A 440 -5.97 55.83 32.16
CA SER A 440 -5.99 54.78 31.16
C SER A 440 -5.25 55.23 29.92
N GLU A 441 -4.30 54.40 29.48
CA GLU A 441 -3.58 54.59 28.19
C GLU A 441 -4.48 54.37 26.99
N ALA A 442 -5.55 53.59 27.16
CA ALA A 442 -6.52 53.27 26.10
C ALA A 442 -7.69 54.29 25.99
N GLY A 443 -7.60 55.43 26.67
CA GLY A 443 -8.63 56.47 26.60
C GLY A 443 -9.96 56.14 27.30
N VAL A 444 -10.01 55.09 28.10
CA VAL A 444 -11.17 54.73 28.90
C VAL A 444 -11.28 55.64 30.11
N THR A 445 -12.49 56.16 30.37
CA THR A 445 -12.75 56.99 31.55
C THR A 445 -12.72 56.12 32.82
N LEU A 446 -11.78 56.42 33.71
CA LEU A 446 -11.69 55.78 35.04
C LEU A 446 -12.16 56.77 36.11
N THR A 447 -13.11 56.32 36.93
CA THR A 447 -13.57 57.12 38.11
C THR A 447 -13.20 56.35 39.38
N ILE A 448 -12.72 57.09 40.38
CA ILE A 448 -12.46 56.55 41.70
C ILE A 448 -13.64 56.88 42.58
N ASP A 449 -14.27 55.86 43.13
CA ASP A 449 -15.33 56.06 44.13
C ASP A 449 -14.70 56.61 45.42
N PRO A 450 -15.17 57.78 45.89
CA PRO A 450 -14.49 58.48 47.04
C PRO A 450 -14.67 57.76 48.39
N GLU A 451 -15.68 56.88 48.49
CA GLU A 451 -15.98 56.15 49.72
C GLU A 451 -15.34 54.77 49.76
N SER A 452 -15.46 54.03 48.67
CA SER A 452 -14.97 52.67 48.58
C SER A 452 -13.53 52.56 48.05
N HIS A 453 -12.99 53.62 47.47
CA HIS A 453 -11.71 53.66 46.76
C HIS A 453 -11.57 52.64 45.61
N ILE A 454 -12.72 52.19 45.07
CA ILE A 454 -12.74 51.26 43.95
C ILE A 454 -12.62 52.06 42.63
N ILE A 455 -11.83 51.53 41.68
CA ILE A 455 -11.72 52.09 40.34
C ILE A 455 -12.90 51.59 39.54
N GLN A 456 -13.77 52.46 39.09
CA GLN A 456 -14.87 52.16 38.19
C GLN A 456 -14.46 52.48 36.74
N ILE A 457 -14.65 51.51 35.85
CA ILE A 457 -14.40 51.67 34.42
C ILE A 457 -15.70 52.17 33.77
N GLY A 458 -15.69 53.39 33.28
CA GLY A 458 -16.79 53.92 32.49
C GLY A 458 -16.95 53.10 31.19
N ARG A 459 -18.21 53.02 30.71
CA ARG A 459 -18.47 52.36 29.40
C ARG A 459 -17.69 53.11 28.33
N ALA A 460 -16.87 52.37 27.54
CA ALA A 460 -16.32 52.89 26.31
C ALA A 460 -17.51 53.24 25.38
N HIS A 461 -17.65 54.49 24.99
CA HIS A 461 -18.51 54.83 23.90
C HIS A 461 -17.81 54.33 22.61
N VAL A 462 -18.39 53.33 21.96
CA VAL A 462 -18.07 52.91 20.58
C VAL A 462 -18.56 53.98 19.63
#